data_7d24aa0da4f4b4425a0dc7b764943704
#
_entry.id   7d24aa0da4f4b4425a0dc7b764943704
#
_cell.length_a   1.000
_cell.length_b   1.000
_cell.length_c   1.000
_cell.angle_alpha   90.00
_cell.angle_beta   90.00
_cell.angle_gamma   90.00
#
_symmetry.space_group_name_H-M   'P 1'
#
loop_
_entity.id
_entity.type
_entity.pdbx_description
1 polymer ?
#
loop_
_entity_poly.entity_id
_entity_poly.type
_entity_poly.pdbx_seq_one_letter_code
_entity_poly.pdbx_strand_id
1 'polypeptide(L)'
;MQDYKGFYKAAFKLFDGRVYKDYLRRFCYGVEASCYSYIPKLVLMLKSESEIIKAFELSRKFNTPLCFRGAGTSLSGQSSCDTVLVCLDFCWDHMKVNSDASSITLGCGVIGENANKALKPLGKKIGPDPATIAAAQIGGIVNNNSSGMCCGVKQNSYNTLKSIRVILGDGTILDSSDALSVASFKISHKELIDKVLNLRSEIINDKELCELIKRKYKIKNTRSEERRVGKE
;
A
#
# COMPACT_ATOMS: atom_id res chain seq x y z
N MET A 1 -14.25 -18.02 15.61
CA MET A 1 -12.97 -17.98 16.34
C MET A 1 -11.83 -17.96 15.34
N GLN A 2 -10.74 -17.22 15.57
CA GLN A 2 -9.59 -17.17 14.68
C GLN A 2 -8.75 -18.44 14.81
N ASP A 3 -8.50 -19.17 13.72
CA ASP A 3 -7.71 -20.41 13.71
C ASP A 3 -6.32 -20.21 13.08
N TYR A 4 -5.40 -19.64 13.82
CA TYR A 4 -4.01 -19.47 13.38
C TYR A 4 -3.25 -20.79 13.19
N LYS A 5 -3.65 -21.87 13.89
CA LYS A 5 -3.02 -23.19 13.75
C LYS A 5 -3.40 -23.85 12.42
N GLY A 6 -4.68 -23.79 12.07
CA GLY A 6 -5.18 -24.27 10.77
C GLY A 6 -4.60 -23.45 9.62
N PHE A 7 -4.61 -22.11 9.74
CA PHE A 7 -3.97 -21.21 8.79
C PHE A 7 -2.50 -21.58 8.56
N TYR A 8 -1.70 -21.71 9.64
CA TYR A 8 -0.29 -22.05 9.54
C TYR A 8 -0.05 -23.36 8.77
N LYS A 9 -0.80 -24.44 9.10
CA LYS A 9 -0.64 -25.74 8.43
C LYS A 9 -0.93 -25.64 6.93
N ALA A 10 -2.01 -24.96 6.56
CA ALA A 10 -2.39 -24.77 5.16
C ALA A 10 -1.41 -23.88 4.41
N ALA A 11 -1.02 -22.74 5.00
CA ALA A 11 -0.06 -21.81 4.44
C ALA A 11 1.33 -22.42 4.27
N PHE A 12 1.81 -23.22 5.24
CA PHE A 12 3.11 -23.89 5.17
C PHE A 12 3.22 -24.80 3.94
N LYS A 13 2.17 -25.57 3.67
CA LYS A 13 2.11 -26.42 2.48
C LYS A 13 1.97 -25.64 1.18
N LEU A 14 1.13 -24.58 1.20
CA LEU A 14 0.77 -23.83 0.00
C LEU A 14 1.88 -22.87 -0.47
N PHE A 15 2.68 -22.34 0.47
CA PHE A 15 3.72 -21.35 0.21
C PHE A 15 5.14 -21.88 0.49
N ASP A 16 5.37 -23.19 0.30
CA ASP A 16 6.69 -23.83 0.38
C ASP A 16 7.45 -23.49 1.66
N GLY A 17 6.78 -23.51 2.80
CA GLY A 17 7.37 -23.22 4.11
C GLY A 17 7.63 -21.74 4.40
N ARG A 18 7.27 -20.81 3.50
CA ARG A 18 7.46 -19.36 3.67
C ARG A 18 6.46 -18.71 4.62
N VAL A 19 6.12 -19.42 5.70
CA VAL A 19 5.31 -18.95 6.82
C VAL A 19 6.06 -19.24 8.13
N TYR A 20 6.27 -18.23 8.94
CA TYR A 20 7.09 -18.31 10.14
C TYR A 20 6.26 -18.12 11.39
N LYS A 21 6.44 -19.02 12.36
CA LYS A 21 5.79 -18.99 13.68
C LYS A 21 6.79 -18.89 14.83
N ASP A 22 8.09 -18.99 14.53
CA ASP A 22 9.14 -18.87 15.55
C ASP A 22 9.18 -17.45 16.13
N TYR A 23 9.53 -17.38 17.42
CA TYR A 23 9.49 -16.12 18.15
C TYR A 23 10.46 -15.07 17.59
N LEU A 24 11.68 -15.48 17.21
CA LEU A 24 12.71 -14.56 16.75
C LEU A 24 12.28 -13.78 15.50
N ARG A 25 11.81 -14.48 14.46
CA ARG A 25 11.31 -13.82 13.24
C ARG A 25 10.09 -12.95 13.51
N ARG A 26 9.13 -13.45 14.28
CA ARG A 26 7.94 -12.67 14.66
C ARG A 26 8.30 -11.40 15.44
N PHE A 27 9.26 -11.49 16.35
CA PHE A 27 9.77 -10.34 17.10
C PHE A 27 10.45 -9.31 16.18
N CYS A 28 11.35 -9.76 15.30
CA CYS A 28 12.03 -8.87 14.34
C CYS A 28 11.02 -8.12 13.44
N TYR A 29 9.96 -8.79 13.01
CA TYR A 29 8.90 -8.18 12.21
C TYR A 29 7.86 -7.42 13.05
N GLY A 30 7.89 -7.51 14.36
CA GLY A 30 7.05 -6.74 15.28
C GLY A 30 7.51 -5.30 15.49
N VAL A 31 8.71 -4.95 15.01
CA VAL A 31 9.31 -3.62 15.15
C VAL A 31 9.19 -2.85 13.84
N GLU A 32 8.79 -1.59 13.92
CA GLU A 32 8.71 -0.64 12.80
C GLU A 32 9.14 0.76 13.26
N ALA A 33 9.06 1.77 12.41
CA ALA A 33 9.49 3.13 12.74
C ALA A 33 8.53 3.89 13.67
N SER A 34 7.36 3.33 14.01
CA SER A 34 6.40 3.96 14.93
C SER A 34 6.72 3.67 16.39
N CYS A 35 5.98 4.30 17.29
CA CYS A 35 6.03 3.99 18.73
C CYS A 35 5.27 2.69 19.11
N TYR A 36 4.60 2.06 18.15
CA TYR A 36 3.85 0.82 18.39
C TYR A 36 4.76 -0.40 18.20
N SER A 37 4.48 -1.45 18.99
CA SER A 37 5.16 -2.74 18.86
C SER A 37 4.13 -3.85 19.04
N TYR A 38 3.83 -4.56 17.95
CA TYR A 38 2.92 -5.70 17.95
C TYR A 38 3.63 -6.91 17.36
N ILE A 39 3.75 -7.98 18.14
CA ILE A 39 4.37 -9.21 17.66
C ILE A 39 3.30 -10.02 16.89
N PRO A 40 3.44 -10.18 15.57
CA PRO A 40 2.47 -10.93 14.78
C PRO A 40 2.38 -12.39 15.23
N LYS A 41 1.23 -13.03 15.06
CA LYS A 41 1.07 -14.49 15.31
C LYS A 41 1.84 -15.31 14.29
N LEU A 42 1.86 -14.86 13.04
CA LEU A 42 2.56 -15.49 11.92
C LEU A 42 3.15 -14.40 11.01
N VAL A 43 4.27 -14.71 10.37
CA VAL A 43 4.84 -13.89 9.28
C VAL A 43 4.82 -14.72 8.00
N LEU A 44 4.24 -14.17 6.93
CA LEU A 44 4.06 -14.81 5.65
C LEU A 44 4.81 -14.04 4.56
N MET A 45 5.63 -14.75 3.77
CA MET A 45 6.37 -14.18 2.64
C MET A 45 5.73 -14.62 1.32
N LEU A 46 5.28 -13.68 0.49
CA LEU A 46 4.59 -13.96 -0.77
C LEU A 46 5.39 -13.48 -1.98
N LYS A 47 5.35 -14.27 -3.06
CA LYS A 47 6.14 -14.06 -4.28
C LYS A 47 5.32 -13.59 -5.49
N SER A 48 4.01 -13.81 -5.48
CA SER A 48 3.18 -13.57 -6.65
C SER A 48 1.77 -13.10 -6.30
N GLU A 49 1.07 -12.49 -7.27
CA GLU A 49 -0.33 -12.10 -7.14
C GLU A 49 -1.23 -13.31 -6.82
N SER A 50 -0.97 -14.46 -7.45
CA SER A 50 -1.73 -15.68 -7.18
C SER A 50 -1.56 -16.16 -5.74
N GLU A 51 -0.39 -15.97 -5.14
CA GLU A 51 -0.17 -16.28 -3.72
C GLU A 51 -0.90 -15.30 -2.80
N ILE A 52 -0.98 -14.02 -3.16
CA ILE A 52 -1.77 -13.03 -2.40
C ILE A 52 -3.25 -13.42 -2.42
N ILE A 53 -3.80 -13.79 -3.58
CA ILE A 53 -5.19 -14.24 -3.69
C ILE A 53 -5.45 -15.46 -2.80
N LYS A 54 -4.57 -16.46 -2.85
CA LYS A 54 -4.64 -17.63 -1.99
C LYS A 54 -4.52 -17.29 -0.50
N ALA A 55 -3.70 -16.30 -0.15
CA ALA A 55 -3.59 -15.82 1.24
C ALA A 55 -4.91 -15.18 1.72
N PHE A 56 -5.61 -14.41 0.87
CA PHE A 56 -6.95 -13.90 1.17
C PHE A 56 -7.98 -15.03 1.33
N GLU A 57 -7.93 -16.08 0.51
CA GLU A 57 -8.79 -17.26 0.65
C GLU A 57 -8.56 -17.95 1.99
N LEU A 58 -7.28 -18.18 2.37
CA LEU A 58 -6.95 -18.75 3.67
C LEU A 58 -7.39 -17.85 4.82
N SER A 59 -7.21 -16.54 4.70
CA SER A 59 -7.66 -15.56 5.69
C SER A 59 -9.16 -15.71 5.97
N ARG A 60 -9.98 -15.75 4.93
CA ARG A 60 -11.44 -15.98 5.06
C ARG A 60 -11.77 -17.34 5.65
N LYS A 61 -11.13 -18.40 5.15
CA LYS A 61 -11.37 -19.78 5.60
C LYS A 61 -11.08 -19.98 7.10
N PHE A 62 -10.02 -19.39 7.60
CA PHE A 62 -9.58 -19.57 8.98
C PHE A 62 -9.92 -18.37 9.89
N ASN A 63 -10.62 -17.36 9.34
CA ASN A 63 -10.96 -16.12 10.03
C ASN A 63 -9.74 -15.43 10.66
N THR A 64 -8.65 -15.34 9.91
CA THR A 64 -7.37 -14.76 10.36
C THR A 64 -7.06 -13.48 9.59
N PRO A 65 -7.17 -12.29 10.19
CA PRO A 65 -6.87 -11.04 9.51
C PRO A 65 -5.43 -10.98 9.01
N LEU A 66 -5.25 -10.36 7.83
CA LEU A 66 -3.94 -10.10 7.23
C LEU A 66 -3.58 -8.63 7.36
N CYS A 67 -2.32 -8.35 7.66
CA CYS A 67 -1.73 -7.01 7.59
C CYS A 67 -0.56 -7.03 6.64
N PHE A 68 -0.56 -6.18 5.63
CA PHE A 68 0.54 -6.07 4.67
C PHE A 68 1.60 -5.10 5.14
N ARG A 69 2.87 -5.47 4.95
CA ARG A 69 4.02 -4.67 5.34
C ARG A 69 5.00 -4.53 4.18
N GLY A 70 5.41 -3.30 3.92
CA GLY A 70 6.61 -3.00 3.15
C GLY A 70 7.86 -2.94 4.06
N ALA A 71 8.63 -1.86 3.97
CA ALA A 71 9.85 -1.70 4.76
C ALA A 71 9.61 -1.35 6.26
N GLY A 72 8.37 -1.16 6.69
CA GLY A 72 8.06 -0.79 8.08
C GLY A 72 8.48 0.63 8.45
N THR A 73 8.40 1.55 7.51
CA THR A 73 8.76 2.96 7.69
C THR A 73 7.61 3.85 8.12
N SER A 74 6.43 3.28 8.37
CA SER A 74 5.27 4.02 8.87
C SER A 74 5.50 4.53 10.29
N LEU A 75 5.07 5.78 10.57
CA LEU A 75 5.13 6.39 11.90
C LEU A 75 3.83 6.21 12.70
N SER A 76 2.80 5.61 12.12
CA SER A 76 1.45 5.52 12.70
C SER A 76 0.95 4.08 12.89
N GLY A 77 1.84 3.08 12.88
CA GLY A 77 1.50 1.70 13.17
C GLY A 77 0.83 0.92 12.02
N GLN A 78 0.74 1.48 10.80
CA GLN A 78 -0.01 0.84 9.72
C GLN A 78 0.59 -0.49 9.23
N SER A 79 1.87 -0.73 9.47
CA SER A 79 2.58 -1.94 9.06
C SER A 79 2.83 -2.91 10.21
N SER A 80 2.16 -2.72 11.34
CA SER A 80 2.30 -3.50 12.56
C SER A 80 0.98 -4.19 12.94
N CYS A 81 1.03 -5.43 13.39
CA CYS A 81 -0.18 -6.17 13.79
C CYS A 81 0.16 -7.32 14.75
N ASP A 82 -0.86 -7.79 15.46
CA ASP A 82 -0.83 -8.99 16.28
C ASP A 82 -1.50 -10.21 15.61
N THR A 83 -1.69 -10.15 14.29
CA THR A 83 -2.36 -11.16 13.48
C THR A 83 -1.39 -11.85 12.51
N VAL A 84 -1.74 -12.00 11.23
CA VAL A 84 -0.83 -12.51 10.20
C VAL A 84 -0.21 -11.33 9.45
N LEU A 85 1.08 -11.15 9.61
CA LEU A 85 1.84 -10.15 8.88
C LEU A 85 2.28 -10.71 7.53
N VAL A 86 1.93 -10.03 6.46
CA VAL A 86 2.28 -10.40 5.09
C VAL A 86 3.38 -9.46 4.59
N CYS A 87 4.52 -10.03 4.25
CA CYS A 87 5.62 -9.35 3.59
C CYS A 87 5.76 -9.88 2.16
N LEU A 88 6.24 -9.03 1.27
CA LEU A 88 6.52 -9.40 -0.09
C LEU A 88 7.99 -9.78 -0.22
N ASP A 89 8.27 -10.88 -0.94
CA ASP A 89 9.63 -11.33 -1.26
C ASP A 89 10.22 -10.47 -2.39
N PHE A 90 11.49 -10.65 -2.69
CA PHE A 90 12.25 -9.86 -3.68
C PHE A 90 11.72 -9.90 -5.13
N CYS A 91 10.71 -10.74 -5.42
CA CYS A 91 10.09 -10.82 -6.74
C CYS A 91 9.23 -9.59 -7.14
N TRP A 92 9.08 -8.61 -6.25
CA TRP A 92 8.22 -7.43 -6.44
C TRP A 92 9.01 -6.15 -6.77
N ASP A 93 10.28 -6.28 -7.16
CA ASP A 93 11.21 -5.16 -7.39
C ASP A 93 11.40 -4.78 -8.87
N HIS A 94 10.53 -5.25 -9.76
CA HIS A 94 10.60 -4.95 -11.18
C HIS A 94 10.39 -3.46 -11.47
N MET A 95 11.17 -2.94 -12.42
CA MET A 95 11.10 -1.54 -12.87
C MET A 95 11.18 -1.48 -14.39
N LYS A 96 10.35 -0.63 -15.01
CA LYS A 96 10.37 -0.38 -16.44
C LYS A 96 10.08 1.09 -16.73
N VAL A 97 11.07 1.82 -17.20
CA VAL A 97 10.89 3.18 -17.74
C VAL A 97 10.31 3.06 -19.15
N ASN A 98 9.28 3.84 -19.47
CA ASN A 98 8.76 3.84 -20.83
C ASN A 98 9.69 4.59 -21.79
N SER A 99 9.50 4.38 -23.10
CA SER A 99 10.46 4.83 -24.15
C SER A 99 10.63 6.35 -24.22
N ASP A 100 9.58 7.12 -23.91
CA ASP A 100 9.61 8.59 -23.88
C ASP A 100 9.99 9.15 -22.50
N ALA A 101 10.30 8.29 -21.55
CA ALA A 101 10.59 8.62 -20.17
C ALA A 101 9.52 9.51 -19.48
N SER A 102 8.26 9.48 -19.94
CA SER A 102 7.15 10.20 -19.31
C SER A 102 6.58 9.46 -18.10
N SER A 103 6.81 8.16 -18.00
CA SER A 103 6.37 7.33 -16.89
C SER A 103 7.33 6.17 -16.60
N ILE A 104 7.22 5.63 -15.39
CA ILE A 104 7.92 4.42 -14.96
C ILE A 104 6.91 3.47 -14.33
N THR A 105 6.94 2.20 -14.71
CA THR A 105 6.18 1.13 -14.07
C THR A 105 7.04 0.51 -12.98
N LEU A 106 6.49 0.40 -11.78
CA LEU A 106 7.19 -0.05 -10.59
C LEU A 106 6.41 -1.16 -9.89
N GLY A 107 7.08 -2.23 -9.54
CA GLY A 107 6.59 -3.21 -8.60
C GLY A 107 6.44 -2.59 -7.20
N CYS A 108 5.50 -3.10 -6.42
CA CYS A 108 5.21 -2.55 -5.09
C CYS A 108 6.36 -2.73 -4.08
N GLY A 109 7.29 -3.67 -4.32
CA GLY A 109 8.49 -3.92 -3.51
C GLY A 109 9.69 -3.02 -3.84
N VAL A 110 9.64 -2.26 -4.93
CA VAL A 110 10.72 -1.33 -5.32
C VAL A 110 10.94 -0.28 -4.23
N ILE A 111 12.19 -0.06 -3.85
CA ILE A 111 12.56 1.06 -2.97
C ILE A 111 12.54 2.36 -3.78
N GLY A 112 11.91 3.42 -3.24
CA GLY A 112 11.74 4.68 -3.94
C GLY A 112 13.04 5.31 -4.45
N GLU A 113 14.13 5.21 -3.67
CA GLU A 113 15.45 5.67 -4.11
C GLU A 113 15.97 4.91 -5.32
N ASN A 114 15.69 3.61 -5.45
CA ASN A 114 16.11 2.82 -6.61
C ASN A 114 15.37 3.28 -7.88
N ALA A 115 14.09 3.63 -7.78
CA ALA A 115 13.36 4.26 -8.87
C ALA A 115 13.99 5.60 -9.28
N ASN A 116 14.39 6.43 -8.31
CA ASN A 116 15.09 7.68 -8.57
C ASN A 116 16.47 7.48 -9.19
N LYS A 117 17.23 6.47 -8.75
CA LYS A 117 18.53 6.11 -9.38
C LYS A 117 18.35 5.71 -10.84
N ALA A 118 17.30 4.95 -11.18
CA ALA A 118 17.01 4.58 -12.56
C ALA A 118 16.61 5.77 -13.44
N LEU A 119 15.96 6.78 -12.87
CA LEU A 119 15.52 8.00 -13.57
C LEU A 119 16.58 9.10 -13.63
N LYS A 120 17.59 9.07 -12.77
CA LYS A 120 18.64 10.09 -12.68
C LYS A 120 19.36 10.36 -14.00
N PRO A 121 19.76 9.36 -14.81
CA PRO A 121 20.39 9.62 -16.12
C PRO A 121 19.52 10.39 -17.11
N LEU A 122 18.18 10.39 -16.87
CA LEU A 122 17.19 11.10 -17.68
C LEU A 122 16.84 12.48 -17.12
N GLY A 123 17.54 12.92 -16.07
CA GLY A 123 17.25 14.18 -15.38
C GLY A 123 15.90 14.18 -14.65
N LYS A 124 15.36 13.02 -14.28
CA LYS A 124 14.02 12.84 -13.71
C LYS A 124 14.06 12.14 -12.35
N LYS A 125 12.95 12.25 -11.62
CA LYS A 125 12.68 11.48 -10.40
C LYS A 125 11.17 11.23 -10.28
N ILE A 126 10.76 10.29 -9.42
CA ILE A 126 9.35 10.12 -9.06
C ILE A 126 8.86 11.33 -8.25
N GLY A 127 7.55 11.57 -8.29
CA GLY A 127 6.95 12.72 -7.59
C GLY A 127 7.06 12.64 -6.08
N PRO A 128 6.61 11.55 -5.43
CA PRO A 128 6.67 11.44 -3.97
C PRO A 128 8.10 11.28 -3.46
N ASP A 129 8.42 12.07 -2.42
CA ASP A 129 9.76 12.14 -1.83
C ASP A 129 9.67 12.08 -0.30
N PRO A 130 9.20 10.96 0.29
CA PRO A 130 9.16 10.82 1.74
C PRO A 130 10.57 10.85 2.33
N ALA A 131 10.71 11.31 3.57
CA ALA A 131 11.99 11.36 4.28
C ALA A 131 12.70 10.00 4.32
N THR A 132 11.94 8.90 4.24
CA THR A 132 12.44 7.53 4.21
C THR A 132 12.58 6.95 2.81
N ILE A 133 12.70 7.77 1.76
CA ILE A 133 12.75 7.34 0.34
C ILE A 133 13.82 6.26 0.10
N ALA A 134 14.92 6.28 0.86
CA ALA A 134 16.02 5.31 0.78
C ALA A 134 15.65 3.89 1.28
N ALA A 135 14.53 3.76 1.99
CA ALA A 135 14.06 2.48 2.51
C ALA A 135 12.61 2.17 2.13
N ALA A 136 11.77 3.20 1.97
CA ALA A 136 10.35 3.04 1.73
C ALA A 136 10.07 2.38 0.38
N GLN A 137 9.19 1.38 0.40
CA GLN A 137 8.76 0.67 -0.80
C GLN A 137 7.58 1.37 -1.48
N ILE A 138 7.53 1.30 -2.81
CA ILE A 138 6.51 1.96 -3.65
C ILE A 138 5.08 1.61 -3.23
N GLY A 139 4.80 0.35 -2.88
CA GLY A 139 3.47 -0.03 -2.40
C GLY A 139 3.05 0.75 -1.16
N GLY A 140 3.96 0.94 -0.20
CA GLY A 140 3.72 1.75 1.00
C GLY A 140 3.61 3.24 0.67
N ILE A 141 4.47 3.76 -0.22
CA ILE A 141 4.45 5.16 -0.68
C ILE A 141 3.09 5.50 -1.32
N VAL A 142 2.57 4.63 -2.20
CA VAL A 142 1.28 4.83 -2.87
C VAL A 142 0.12 4.70 -1.88
N ASN A 143 0.08 3.64 -1.07
CA ASN A 143 -0.99 3.43 -0.08
C ASN A 143 -1.10 4.57 0.92
N ASN A 144 0.01 5.17 1.27
CA ASN A 144 0.05 6.30 2.18
C ASN A 144 -0.22 7.65 1.51
N ASN A 145 -0.38 7.68 0.20
CA ASN A 145 -0.40 8.93 -0.57
C ASN A 145 0.76 9.85 -0.17
N SER A 146 1.96 9.28 -0.10
CA SER A 146 3.15 10.02 0.34
C SER A 146 3.45 11.17 -0.60
N SER A 147 3.93 12.28 -0.05
CA SER A 147 4.41 13.40 -0.84
C SER A 147 5.84 13.81 -0.45
N GLY A 148 6.12 13.98 0.83
CA GLY A 148 7.43 14.35 1.36
C GLY A 148 7.69 15.85 1.38
N MET A 149 8.90 16.21 1.82
CA MET A 149 9.26 17.60 2.12
C MET A 149 9.36 18.50 0.89
N CYS A 150 9.74 17.94 -0.26
CA CYS A 150 10.04 18.71 -1.48
C CYS A 150 8.86 18.86 -2.42
N CYS A 151 7.84 18.04 -2.31
CA CYS A 151 6.83 17.89 -3.35
C CYS A 151 5.47 18.53 -3.02
N GLY A 152 5.16 18.76 -1.76
CA GLY A 152 3.86 19.30 -1.40
C GLY A 152 2.71 18.49 -2.03
N VAL A 153 1.59 19.15 -2.32
CA VAL A 153 0.39 18.49 -2.85
C VAL A 153 0.50 18.07 -4.31
N LYS A 154 1.24 18.84 -5.12
CA LYS A 154 1.29 18.63 -6.59
C LYS A 154 1.99 17.34 -6.98
N GLN A 155 2.93 16.89 -6.17
CA GLN A 155 3.82 15.77 -6.47
C GLN A 155 3.62 14.58 -5.53
N ASN A 156 2.48 14.52 -4.81
CA ASN A 156 2.15 13.37 -4.00
C ASN A 156 1.83 12.15 -4.88
N SER A 157 1.76 10.97 -4.28
CA SER A 157 1.49 9.73 -5.00
C SER A 157 0.20 9.79 -5.80
N TYR A 158 -0.89 10.31 -5.20
CA TYR A 158 -2.19 10.42 -5.86
C TYR A 158 -2.15 11.26 -7.16
N ASN A 159 -1.45 12.40 -7.15
CA ASN A 159 -1.41 13.31 -8.29
C ASN A 159 -0.40 12.90 -9.38
N THR A 160 0.54 12.02 -9.07
CA THR A 160 1.57 11.55 -10.01
C THR A 160 1.35 10.11 -10.48
N LEU A 161 0.37 9.42 -9.91
CA LEU A 161 0.00 8.07 -10.31
C LEU A 161 -0.77 8.10 -11.64
N LYS A 162 -0.22 7.47 -12.69
CA LYS A 162 -0.88 7.34 -14.00
C LYS A 162 -1.89 6.20 -14.00
N SER A 163 -1.52 5.08 -13.42
CA SER A 163 -2.38 3.89 -13.28
C SER A 163 -1.91 3.04 -12.11
N ILE A 164 -2.77 2.15 -11.66
CA ILE A 164 -2.49 1.23 -10.57
C ILE A 164 -3.10 -0.14 -10.85
N ARG A 165 -2.37 -1.19 -10.47
CA ARG A 165 -2.88 -2.56 -10.42
C ARG A 165 -3.00 -2.96 -8.97
N VAL A 166 -4.19 -3.35 -8.54
CA VAL A 166 -4.51 -3.69 -7.14
C VAL A 166 -5.20 -5.05 -7.05
N ILE A 167 -4.98 -5.73 -5.94
CA ILE A 167 -5.69 -6.96 -5.57
C ILE A 167 -6.57 -6.60 -4.37
N LEU A 168 -7.88 -6.73 -4.53
CA LEU A 168 -8.84 -6.46 -3.47
C LEU A 168 -8.92 -7.63 -2.48
N GLY A 169 -9.49 -7.38 -1.32
CA GLY A 169 -9.61 -8.38 -0.25
C GLY A 169 -10.45 -9.61 -0.61
N ASP A 170 -11.27 -9.55 -1.64
CA ASP A 170 -12.00 -10.69 -2.20
C ASP A 170 -11.18 -11.50 -3.22
N GLY A 171 -10.00 -11.01 -3.59
CA GLY A 171 -9.10 -11.62 -4.57
C GLY A 171 -9.27 -11.06 -5.98
N THR A 172 -10.18 -10.10 -6.20
CA THR A 172 -10.35 -9.48 -7.51
C THR A 172 -9.14 -8.60 -7.85
N ILE A 173 -8.64 -8.75 -9.06
CA ILE A 173 -7.58 -7.90 -9.61
C ILE A 173 -8.22 -6.77 -10.42
N LEU A 174 -7.87 -5.53 -10.11
CA LEU A 174 -8.18 -4.36 -10.91
C LEU A 174 -6.90 -3.75 -11.47
N ASP A 175 -6.80 -3.68 -12.78
CA ASP A 175 -5.78 -2.91 -13.47
C ASP A 175 -6.42 -1.67 -14.11
N SER A 176 -6.12 -0.50 -13.56
CA SER A 176 -6.73 0.75 -14.02
C SER A 176 -6.19 1.24 -15.38
N SER A 177 -5.13 0.60 -15.91
CA SER A 177 -4.63 0.87 -17.27
C SER A 177 -5.30 0.01 -18.34
N ASP A 178 -6.00 -1.05 -17.94
CA ASP A 178 -6.70 -1.97 -18.84
C ASP A 178 -8.21 -1.67 -18.84
N ALA A 179 -8.72 -1.22 -19.99
CA ALA A 179 -10.13 -0.88 -20.17
C ALA A 179 -11.07 -2.07 -19.91
N LEU A 180 -10.66 -3.30 -20.27
CA LEU A 180 -11.44 -4.50 -20.02
C LEU A 180 -11.50 -4.84 -18.54
N SER A 181 -10.38 -4.73 -17.83
CA SER A 181 -10.33 -4.90 -16.38
C SER A 181 -11.23 -3.90 -15.67
N VAL A 182 -11.18 -2.63 -16.08
CA VAL A 182 -12.06 -1.58 -15.53
C VAL A 182 -13.54 -1.85 -15.82
N ALA A 183 -13.89 -2.28 -17.04
CA ALA A 183 -15.27 -2.59 -17.41
C ALA A 183 -15.81 -3.79 -16.59
N SER A 184 -15.03 -4.85 -16.49
CA SER A 184 -15.37 -6.03 -15.67
C SER A 184 -15.56 -5.66 -14.19
N PHE A 185 -14.66 -4.83 -13.64
CA PHE A 185 -14.74 -4.36 -12.26
C PHE A 185 -16.01 -3.54 -12.00
N LYS A 186 -16.39 -2.65 -12.93
CA LYS A 186 -17.62 -1.87 -12.81
C LYS A 186 -18.89 -2.73 -12.72
N ILE A 187 -18.88 -3.89 -13.36
CA ILE A 187 -19.99 -4.84 -13.30
C ILE A 187 -19.96 -5.61 -11.99
N SER A 188 -18.84 -6.25 -11.67
CA SER A 188 -18.72 -7.13 -10.53
C SER A 188 -18.75 -6.41 -9.17
N HIS A 189 -18.33 -5.14 -9.12
CA HIS A 189 -18.25 -4.33 -7.89
C HIS A 189 -19.15 -3.10 -7.93
N LYS A 190 -20.26 -3.19 -8.67
CA LYS A 190 -21.20 -2.08 -8.83
C LYS A 190 -21.66 -1.50 -7.49
N GLU A 191 -22.00 -2.36 -6.53
CA GLU A 191 -22.46 -1.93 -5.21
C GLU A 191 -21.38 -1.12 -4.45
N LEU A 192 -20.12 -1.55 -4.49
CA LEU A 192 -19.00 -0.82 -3.90
C LEU A 192 -18.83 0.56 -4.54
N ILE A 193 -18.88 0.60 -5.88
CA ILE A 193 -18.76 1.84 -6.65
C ILE A 193 -19.91 2.79 -6.32
N ASP A 194 -21.13 2.30 -6.31
CA ASP A 194 -22.32 3.09 -5.99
C ASP A 194 -22.23 3.66 -4.57
N LYS A 195 -21.79 2.89 -3.58
CA LYS A 195 -21.57 3.38 -2.20
C LYS A 195 -20.55 4.52 -2.15
N VAL A 196 -19.42 4.37 -2.85
CA VAL A 196 -18.37 5.41 -2.89
C VAL A 196 -18.89 6.68 -3.60
N LEU A 197 -19.61 6.53 -4.71
CA LEU A 197 -20.17 7.66 -5.44
C LEU A 197 -21.27 8.37 -4.65
N ASN A 198 -22.11 7.63 -3.93
CA ASN A 198 -23.14 8.21 -3.07
C ASN A 198 -22.51 9.02 -1.92
N LEU A 199 -21.51 8.44 -1.23
CA LEU A 199 -20.77 9.16 -0.18
C LEU A 199 -20.13 10.45 -0.73
N ARG A 200 -19.52 10.37 -1.92
CA ARG A 200 -18.98 11.56 -2.60
C ARG A 200 -20.07 12.61 -2.86
N SER A 201 -21.24 12.17 -3.33
CA SER A 201 -22.36 13.06 -3.63
C SER A 201 -22.91 13.72 -2.36
N GLU A 202 -23.06 12.98 -1.27
CA GLU A 202 -23.45 13.51 0.04
C GLU A 202 -22.50 14.63 0.48
N ILE A 203 -21.18 14.38 0.44
CA ILE A 203 -20.18 15.39 0.82
C ILE A 203 -20.25 16.61 -0.09
N ILE A 204 -20.38 16.45 -1.41
CA ILE A 204 -20.43 17.58 -2.36
C ILE A 204 -21.70 18.41 -2.21
N ASN A 205 -22.81 17.78 -1.90
CA ASN A 205 -24.10 18.45 -1.73
C ASN A 205 -24.19 19.21 -0.39
N ASP A 206 -23.38 18.84 0.59
CA ASP A 206 -23.22 19.59 1.84
C ASP A 206 -22.27 20.77 1.63
N LYS A 207 -22.83 21.91 1.27
CA LYS A 207 -22.04 23.13 1.00
C LYS A 207 -21.28 23.63 2.24
N GLU A 208 -21.88 23.50 3.43
CA GLU A 208 -21.26 23.93 4.67
C GLU A 208 -20.03 23.06 5.00
N LEU A 209 -20.18 21.74 4.88
CA LEU A 209 -19.08 20.79 5.05
C LEU A 209 -17.96 21.04 4.00
N CYS A 210 -18.32 21.27 2.75
CA CYS A 210 -17.36 21.59 1.69
C CYS A 210 -16.54 22.85 2.01
N GLU A 211 -17.19 23.91 2.45
CA GLU A 211 -16.50 25.16 2.83
C GLU A 211 -15.65 24.98 4.11
N LEU A 212 -16.13 24.19 5.07
CA LEU A 212 -15.35 23.82 6.25
C LEU A 212 -14.09 23.05 5.88
N ILE A 213 -14.18 22.07 4.99
CA ILE A 213 -13.04 21.28 4.49
C ILE A 213 -12.05 22.21 3.79
N LYS A 214 -12.50 23.04 2.86
CA LYS A 214 -11.65 24.01 2.13
C LYS A 214 -10.91 24.96 3.10
N ARG A 215 -11.61 25.45 4.13
CA ARG A 215 -11.05 26.37 5.11
C ARG A 215 -9.99 25.70 5.99
N LYS A 216 -10.30 24.49 6.49
CA LYS A 216 -9.40 23.75 7.40
C LYS A 216 -8.20 23.14 6.64
N TYR A 217 -8.42 22.68 5.44
CA TYR A 217 -7.40 21.93 4.67
C TYR A 217 -6.98 22.71 3.42
N LYS A 218 -6.53 23.94 3.61
CA LYS A 218 -5.97 24.77 2.53
C LYS A 218 -4.84 24.08 1.77
N ILE A 219 -4.06 23.26 2.50
CA ILE A 219 -3.06 22.35 1.96
C ILE A 219 -3.71 20.96 2.04
N LYS A 220 -3.99 20.34 0.90
CA LYS A 220 -4.71 19.05 0.78
C LYS A 220 -3.93 17.84 1.29
N ASN A 221 -3.06 18.06 2.28
CA ASN A 221 -2.18 17.07 2.80
C ASN A 221 -2.26 17.05 4.33
N THR A 222 -2.62 15.91 4.88
CA THR A 222 -2.92 15.74 6.30
C THR A 222 -1.86 14.95 7.06
N ARG A 223 -0.76 14.56 6.37
CA ARG A 223 0.26 13.73 6.99
C ARG A 223 1.27 14.54 7.79
N SER A 224 1.80 13.92 8.86
CA SER A 224 2.70 14.57 9.80
C SER A 224 4.02 15.04 9.18
N GLU A 225 4.56 14.29 8.24
CA GLU A 225 5.78 14.62 7.49
C GLU A 225 5.62 15.82 6.55
N GLU A 226 4.40 16.26 6.34
CA GLU A 226 4.03 17.35 5.44
C GLU A 226 3.58 18.60 6.20
N ARG A 227 3.57 18.55 7.51
CA ARG A 227 3.41 19.75 8.33
C ARG A 227 4.58 20.67 8.03
N ARG A 228 4.29 21.88 7.62
CA ARG A 228 5.30 22.93 7.59
C ARG A 228 5.71 23.22 9.02
N VAL A 229 6.79 22.56 9.48
CA VAL A 229 7.44 22.92 10.72
C VAL A 229 7.93 24.34 10.60
N GLY A 230 7.42 25.25 11.45
CA GLY A 230 7.95 26.60 11.57
C GLY A 230 7.33 27.66 10.67
N LYS A 231 6.05 27.58 10.33
CA LYS A 231 5.22 28.74 9.99
C LYS A 231 4.05 28.83 10.97
N GLU A 232 4.37 29.22 12.12
CA GLU A 232 3.44 29.99 12.96
C GLU A 232 3.28 31.37 12.38
#